data_5255fe9594c3c5b37b08514ad02cebeb
#
_entry.id   5255fe9594c3c5b37b08514ad02cebeb
#
_cell.length_a   1.000
_cell.length_b   1.000
_cell.length_c   1.000
_cell.angle_alpha   90.00
_cell.angle_beta   90.00
_cell.angle_gamma   90.00
#
_symmetry.space_group_name_H-M   'P 1'
#
loop_
_entity.id
_entity.type
_entity.pdbx_description
1 polymer ?
#
loop_
_entity_poly.entity_id
_entity_poly.type
_entity_poly.pdbx_seq_one_letter_code
_entity_poly.pdbx_strand_id
1 'polypeptide(L)'
;MAVLEWDQVEDRIYQTGVDRGVLYLQDGKVAVWNGLIGVEESPNSELKSFFLEGVKYLENLTPSDFIGKLKAYTYPDEFNEVNGIADVAPGLSYHEQPPKSFNLSYRTRVGNALEGEEYGYKIHILYNLLATPDVLAYSTLTDSGIQPIQFG
;
A
#
# COMPACT_ATOMS: atom_id res chain seq x y z
N MET A 1 -3.98 5.67 -40.44
CA MET A 1 -3.32 4.46 -39.91
C MET A 1 -2.41 4.91 -38.79
N ALA A 2 -2.51 4.33 -37.61
CA ALA A 2 -1.60 4.63 -36.52
C ALA A 2 -0.22 4.05 -36.84
N VAL A 3 0.81 4.88 -36.83
CA VAL A 3 2.20 4.43 -36.94
C VAL A 3 2.70 4.15 -35.53
N LEU A 4 3.17 2.93 -35.29
CA LEU A 4 3.78 2.56 -34.03
C LEU A 4 5.27 2.92 -34.10
N GLU A 5 5.69 3.81 -33.25
CA GLU A 5 7.09 4.19 -33.08
C GLU A 5 7.59 3.65 -31.75
N TRP A 6 8.76 3.03 -31.75
CA TRP A 6 9.37 2.40 -30.59
C TRP A 6 10.57 3.21 -30.10
N ASP A 7 10.82 3.13 -28.80
CA ASP A 7 12.03 3.70 -28.16
C ASP A 7 12.25 5.21 -28.35
N GLN A 8 11.16 5.97 -28.45
CA GLN A 8 11.28 7.42 -28.34
C GLN A 8 11.81 7.80 -26.95
N VAL A 9 12.75 8.72 -26.89
CA VAL A 9 13.40 9.11 -25.65
C VAL A 9 12.39 9.70 -24.66
N GLU A 10 11.38 10.40 -25.16
CA GLU A 10 10.31 11.00 -24.36
C GLU A 10 9.38 9.95 -23.71
N ASP A 11 9.25 8.78 -24.34
CA ASP A 11 8.40 7.67 -23.89
C ASP A 11 9.10 6.71 -22.95
N ARG A 12 10.40 6.92 -22.66
CA ARG A 12 11.16 6.11 -21.71
C ARG A 12 10.82 6.51 -20.28
N ILE A 13 9.71 5.99 -19.77
CA ILE A 13 9.15 6.32 -18.48
C ILE A 13 9.53 5.24 -17.45
N TYR A 14 9.90 5.66 -16.26
CA TYR A 14 10.12 4.78 -15.10
C TYR A 14 9.36 5.29 -13.88
N GLN A 15 9.01 4.39 -13.00
CA GLN A 15 8.38 4.73 -11.72
C GLN A 15 9.34 4.48 -10.58
N THR A 16 9.41 5.41 -9.66
CA THR A 16 10.27 5.32 -8.49
C THR A 16 9.67 6.04 -7.30
N GLY A 17 10.06 5.59 -6.12
CA GLY A 17 9.72 6.26 -4.88
C GLY A 17 8.25 6.11 -4.48
N VAL A 18 8.03 6.10 -3.18
CA VAL A 18 6.70 6.20 -2.56
C VAL A 18 6.79 7.35 -1.57
N ASP A 19 5.90 8.31 -1.69
CA ASP A 19 5.84 9.45 -0.78
C ASP A 19 4.40 9.92 -0.56
N ARG A 20 4.24 10.93 0.29
CA ARG A 20 2.98 11.62 0.56
C ARG A 20 1.81 10.68 0.85
N GLY A 21 2.02 9.76 1.78
CA GLY A 21 0.94 8.93 2.29
C GLY A 21 -0.10 9.77 3.05
N VAL A 22 -1.37 9.44 2.86
CA VAL A 22 -2.49 10.02 3.60
C VAL A 22 -3.42 8.91 4.06
N LEU A 23 -3.69 8.90 5.33
CA LEU A 23 -4.62 8.00 5.98
C LEU A 23 -5.98 8.68 6.13
N TYR A 24 -7.04 8.02 5.68
CA TYR A 24 -8.41 8.48 5.83
C TYR A 24 -9.18 7.51 6.72
N LEU A 25 -9.66 8.01 7.84
CA LEU A 25 -10.47 7.23 8.78
C LEU A 25 -11.96 7.35 8.45
N GLN A 26 -12.75 6.38 8.87
CA GLN A 26 -14.19 6.36 8.61
C GLN A 26 -14.97 7.50 9.32
N ASP A 27 -14.43 8.01 10.41
CA ASP A 27 -15.00 9.14 11.16
C ASP A 27 -14.73 10.52 10.52
N GLY A 28 -14.08 10.53 9.36
CA GLY A 28 -13.74 11.74 8.62
C GLY A 28 -12.41 12.37 9.02
N LYS A 29 -11.68 11.80 9.97
CA LYS A 29 -10.32 12.24 10.29
C LYS A 29 -9.36 11.87 9.16
N VAL A 30 -8.42 12.75 8.93
CA VAL A 30 -7.36 12.59 7.92
C VAL A 30 -6.01 12.83 8.58
N ALA A 31 -5.08 11.92 8.36
CA ALA A 31 -3.72 12.03 8.88
C ALA A 31 -2.68 11.86 7.78
N VAL A 32 -1.63 12.65 7.84
CA VAL A 32 -0.48 12.53 6.93
C VAL A 32 0.42 11.40 7.41
N TRP A 33 0.76 10.49 6.51
CA TRP A 33 1.69 9.41 6.79
C TRP A 33 3.06 9.70 6.18
N ASN A 34 3.97 10.13 7.01
CA ASN A 34 5.35 10.38 6.64
C ASN A 34 6.22 9.13 6.81
N GLY A 35 7.35 9.10 6.13
CA GLY A 35 8.35 8.05 6.29
C GLY A 35 8.01 6.74 5.56
N LEU A 36 7.15 6.79 4.55
CA LEU A 36 6.88 5.64 3.70
C LEU A 36 8.14 5.21 2.94
N ILE A 37 8.40 3.92 2.92
CA ILE A 37 9.54 3.31 2.21
C ILE A 37 9.07 2.54 1.00
N GLY A 38 8.00 1.79 1.13
CA GLY A 38 7.49 0.95 0.06
C GLY A 38 6.09 0.45 0.33
N VAL A 39 5.38 0.17 -0.74
CA VAL A 39 4.07 -0.47 -0.75
C VAL A 39 4.14 -1.63 -1.72
N GLU A 40 3.77 -2.80 -1.26
CA GLU A 40 3.64 -4.01 -2.07
C GLU A 40 2.16 -4.32 -2.21
N GLU A 41 1.69 -4.44 -3.44
CA GLU A 41 0.30 -4.78 -3.76
C GLU A 41 0.28 -6.16 -4.42
N SER A 42 -0.43 -7.10 -3.83
CA SER A 42 -0.57 -8.45 -4.35
C SER A 42 -2.03 -8.77 -4.59
N PRO A 43 -2.51 -8.70 -5.83
CA PRO A 43 -3.84 -9.20 -6.15
C PRO A 43 -3.83 -10.73 -6.02
N ASN A 44 -4.70 -11.24 -5.16
CA ASN A 44 -4.86 -12.67 -4.95
C ASN A 44 -6.07 -13.16 -5.73
N SER A 45 -5.92 -13.38 -7.04
CA SER A 45 -6.98 -13.91 -7.89
C SER A 45 -6.74 -15.38 -8.21
N GLU A 46 -7.74 -16.20 -7.98
CA GLU A 46 -7.74 -17.59 -8.40
C GLU A 46 -8.56 -17.77 -9.68
N LEU A 47 -7.94 -18.35 -10.70
CA LEU A 47 -8.62 -18.77 -11.90
C LEU A 47 -9.20 -20.17 -11.66
N LYS A 48 -10.51 -20.29 -11.58
CA LYS A 48 -11.20 -21.56 -11.46
C LYS A 48 -11.70 -22.04 -12.82
N SER A 49 -11.21 -23.17 -13.24
CA SER A 49 -11.64 -23.83 -14.48
C SER A 49 -12.60 -24.97 -14.15
N PHE A 50 -13.72 -24.99 -14.85
CA PHE A 50 -14.72 -26.04 -14.73
C PHE A 50 -14.66 -26.93 -15.99
N PHE A 51 -14.59 -28.24 -15.77
CA PHE A 51 -14.55 -29.24 -16.84
C PHE A 51 -15.84 -30.06 -16.85
N LEU A 52 -16.38 -30.28 -18.03
CA LEU A 52 -17.50 -31.18 -18.27
C LEU A 52 -17.07 -32.20 -19.31
N GLU A 53 -17.25 -33.49 -19.01
CA GLU A 53 -16.86 -34.59 -19.89
C GLU A 53 -15.42 -34.54 -20.40
N GLY A 54 -14.48 -34.06 -19.56
CA GLY A 54 -13.09 -33.91 -19.92
C GLY A 54 -12.74 -32.69 -20.78
N VAL A 55 -13.71 -31.85 -21.11
CA VAL A 55 -13.51 -30.63 -21.88
C VAL A 55 -13.70 -29.42 -20.95
N LYS A 56 -12.84 -28.44 -21.11
CA LYS A 56 -12.94 -27.17 -20.37
C LYS A 56 -14.20 -26.42 -20.81
N TYR A 57 -15.16 -26.31 -19.90
CA TYR A 57 -16.46 -25.70 -20.18
C TYR A 57 -16.52 -24.21 -19.84
N LEU A 58 -15.96 -23.83 -18.68
CA LEU A 58 -16.04 -22.47 -18.18
C LEU A 58 -14.76 -22.13 -17.41
N GLU A 59 -14.27 -20.92 -17.61
CA GLU A 59 -13.30 -20.28 -16.72
C GLU A 59 -13.96 -19.13 -15.98
N ASN A 60 -13.85 -19.14 -14.68
CA ASN A 60 -14.30 -18.05 -13.85
C ASN A 60 -13.13 -17.48 -13.05
N LEU A 61 -12.88 -16.19 -13.22
CA LEU A 61 -11.95 -15.44 -12.39
C LEU A 61 -12.70 -15.02 -11.14
N THR A 62 -12.35 -15.62 -10.01
CA THR A 62 -12.92 -15.20 -8.73
C THR A 62 -12.37 -13.81 -8.39
N PRO A 63 -13.22 -12.82 -8.06
CA PRO A 63 -12.74 -11.53 -7.57
C PRO A 63 -11.80 -11.78 -6.39
N SER A 64 -10.61 -11.23 -6.47
CA SER A 64 -9.58 -11.46 -5.46
C SER A 64 -9.72 -10.53 -4.29
N ASP A 65 -9.39 -11.04 -3.13
CA ASP A 65 -9.05 -10.19 -2.01
C ASP A 65 -7.71 -9.51 -2.31
N PHE A 66 -7.66 -8.21 -2.11
CA PHE A 66 -6.44 -7.43 -2.23
C PHE A 66 -5.63 -7.59 -0.94
N ILE A 67 -4.39 -8.00 -1.07
CA ILE A 67 -3.44 -8.06 0.04
C ILE A 67 -2.32 -7.09 -0.24
N GLY A 68 -2.08 -6.17 0.69
CA GLY A 68 -1.00 -5.20 0.60
C GLY A 68 -0.07 -5.28 1.80
N LYS A 69 1.18 -4.90 1.59
CA LYS A 69 2.17 -4.69 2.64
C LYS A 69 2.73 -3.30 2.52
N LEU A 70 2.73 -2.58 3.62
CA LEU A 70 3.27 -1.24 3.70
C LEU A 70 4.47 -1.23 4.63
N LYS A 71 5.55 -0.61 4.18
CA LYS A 71 6.78 -0.42 4.96
C LYS A 71 6.99 1.07 5.20
N ALA A 72 7.22 1.42 6.43
CA ALA A 72 7.47 2.80 6.83
C ALA A 72 8.43 2.89 8.03
N TYR A 73 9.08 4.02 8.21
CA TYR A 73 9.89 4.28 9.42
C TYR A 73 9.05 4.70 10.61
N THR A 74 7.88 5.26 10.35
CA THR A 74 6.96 5.72 11.39
C THR A 74 5.51 5.65 10.88
N TYR A 75 4.57 5.79 11.78
CA TYR A 75 3.15 5.84 11.45
C TYR A 75 2.46 6.95 12.28
N PRO A 76 1.34 7.52 11.78
CA PRO A 76 0.58 8.51 12.53
C PRO A 76 -0.15 7.85 13.72
N ASP A 77 -0.33 8.59 14.81
CA ASP A 77 -1.01 8.09 16.02
C ASP A 77 -2.44 7.64 15.73
N GLU A 78 -3.10 8.25 14.76
CA GLU A 78 -4.44 7.89 14.30
C GLU A 78 -4.52 6.47 13.74
N PHE A 79 -3.41 5.91 13.28
CA PHE A 79 -3.34 4.53 12.83
C PHE A 79 -3.54 3.52 13.97
N ASN A 80 -3.26 3.90 15.22
CA ASN A 80 -3.53 3.04 16.37
C ASN A 80 -5.00 2.64 16.46
N GLU A 81 -5.93 3.55 16.19
CA GLU A 81 -7.36 3.23 16.19
C GLU A 81 -7.73 2.19 15.11
N VAL A 82 -7.06 2.25 13.98
CA VAL A 82 -7.27 1.31 12.85
C VAL A 82 -6.69 -0.05 13.18
N ASN A 83 -5.55 -0.09 13.86
CA ASN A 83 -4.84 -1.31 14.22
C ASN A 83 -5.39 -1.98 15.51
N GLY A 84 -6.51 -1.50 16.04
CA GLY A 84 -7.13 -2.07 17.24
C GLY A 84 -6.46 -1.67 18.55
N ILE A 85 -5.81 -0.51 18.58
CA ILE A 85 -5.21 0.07 19.77
C ILE A 85 -6.04 1.28 20.21
N ALA A 86 -6.53 1.28 21.43
CA ALA A 86 -7.25 2.42 21.99
C ALA A 86 -6.40 3.11 23.05
N ASP A 87 -6.32 4.42 22.97
CA ASP A 87 -5.68 5.25 23.98
C ASP A 87 -6.67 5.51 25.12
N VAL A 88 -6.34 5.06 26.31
CA VAL A 88 -7.16 5.22 27.53
C VAL A 88 -6.81 6.53 28.24
N ALA A 89 -5.54 6.88 28.24
CA ALA A 89 -5.02 8.11 28.83
C ALA A 89 -3.71 8.48 28.14
N PRO A 90 -3.21 9.71 28.27
CA PRO A 90 -1.90 10.08 27.73
C PRO A 90 -0.80 9.10 28.16
N GLY A 91 -0.20 8.43 27.19
CA GLY A 91 0.84 7.43 27.40
C GLY A 91 0.36 6.03 27.83
N LEU A 92 -0.95 5.79 27.84
CA LEU A 92 -1.53 4.47 28.16
C LEU A 92 -2.44 4.01 27.04
N SER A 93 -2.02 2.96 26.32
CA SER A 93 -2.77 2.36 25.23
C SER A 93 -3.20 0.94 25.59
N TYR A 94 -4.39 0.57 25.14
CA TYR A 94 -4.97 -0.78 25.30
C TYR A 94 -5.05 -1.47 23.94
N HIS A 95 -4.49 -2.65 23.84
CA HIS A 95 -4.52 -3.50 22.65
C HIS A 95 -5.76 -4.42 22.65
N GLU A 96 -5.98 -5.14 21.56
CA GLU A 96 -7.07 -6.11 21.38
C GLU A 96 -8.46 -5.52 21.11
N GLN A 97 -8.52 -4.29 20.60
CA GLN A 97 -9.77 -3.77 20.06
C GLN A 97 -9.99 -4.30 18.62
N PRO A 98 -11.25 -4.43 18.16
CA PRO A 98 -11.50 -4.81 16.77
C PRO A 98 -10.92 -3.77 15.82
N PRO A 99 -10.17 -4.18 14.78
CA PRO A 99 -9.61 -3.24 13.81
C PRO A 99 -10.72 -2.56 13.02
N LYS A 100 -10.51 -1.31 12.65
CA LYS A 100 -11.44 -0.51 11.85
C LYS A 100 -10.93 -0.41 10.42
N SER A 101 -11.84 -0.39 9.46
CA SER A 101 -11.47 -0.15 8.07
C SER A 101 -11.06 1.30 7.81
N PHE A 102 -10.19 1.50 6.87
CA PHE A 102 -9.63 2.80 6.50
C PHE A 102 -9.36 2.88 5.00
N ASN A 103 -9.07 4.06 4.53
CA ASN A 103 -8.58 4.28 3.17
C ASN A 103 -7.18 4.88 3.24
N LEU A 104 -6.38 4.54 2.26
CA LEU A 104 -5.00 5.00 2.15
C LEU A 104 -4.76 5.58 0.75
N SER A 105 -4.11 6.72 0.69
CA SER A 105 -3.54 7.21 -0.56
C SER A 105 -2.04 7.43 -0.44
N TYR A 106 -1.33 7.18 -1.51
CA TYR A 106 0.09 7.47 -1.61
C TYR A 106 0.44 7.87 -3.04
N ARG A 107 1.60 8.43 -3.22
CA ARG A 107 2.09 8.89 -4.50
C ARG A 107 3.35 8.14 -4.89
N THR A 108 3.42 7.74 -6.15
CA THR A 108 4.66 7.30 -6.78
C THR A 108 5.13 8.34 -7.80
N ARG A 109 6.41 8.55 -7.90
CA ARG A 109 6.99 9.45 -8.89
C ARG A 109 7.17 8.75 -10.22
N VAL A 110 6.94 9.50 -11.29
CA VAL A 110 7.16 9.06 -12.66
C VAL A 110 8.24 9.94 -13.24
N GLY A 111 9.33 9.33 -13.68
CA GLY A 111 10.42 10.01 -14.33
C GLY A 111 10.53 9.63 -15.79
N ASN A 112 11.21 10.46 -16.59
CA ASN A 112 11.62 10.11 -17.93
C ASN A 112 13.12 10.42 -18.15
N ALA A 113 13.65 9.99 -19.30
CA ALA A 113 15.06 10.15 -19.60
C ALA A 113 15.50 11.61 -19.81
N LEU A 114 14.57 12.53 -20.10
CA LEU A 114 14.84 13.93 -20.35
C LEU A 114 14.69 14.81 -19.11
N GLU A 115 13.59 14.64 -18.36
CA GLU A 115 13.24 15.50 -17.22
C GLU A 115 13.56 14.87 -15.86
N GLY A 116 13.98 13.61 -15.84
CA GLY A 116 14.28 12.90 -14.61
C GLY A 116 13.04 12.69 -13.75
N GLU A 117 13.20 12.72 -12.42
CA GLU A 117 12.13 12.46 -11.47
C GLU A 117 11.05 13.56 -11.36
N GLU A 118 11.27 14.69 -11.98
CA GLU A 118 10.34 15.82 -11.97
C GLU A 118 9.27 15.75 -13.07
N TYR A 119 9.33 14.74 -13.92
CA TYR A 119 8.38 14.57 -15.04
C TYR A 119 6.93 14.50 -14.58
N GLY A 120 6.62 13.72 -13.54
CA GLY A 120 5.26 13.58 -13.04
C GLY A 120 5.12 12.67 -11.83
N TYR A 121 3.88 12.34 -11.53
CA TYR A 121 3.54 11.43 -10.43
C TYR A 121 2.25 10.68 -10.71
N LYS A 122 2.06 9.56 -10.02
CA LYS A 122 0.79 8.84 -9.95
C LYS A 122 0.29 8.83 -8.50
N ILE A 123 -1.00 9.07 -8.33
CA ILE A 123 -1.66 8.93 -7.04
C ILE A 123 -2.38 7.59 -7.03
N HIS A 124 -2.12 6.80 -6.00
CA HIS A 124 -2.78 5.54 -5.72
C HIS A 124 -3.75 5.74 -4.56
N ILE A 125 -4.96 5.23 -4.70
CA ILE A 125 -5.97 5.32 -3.64
C ILE A 125 -6.50 3.90 -3.41
N LEU A 126 -6.36 3.43 -2.18
CA LEU A 126 -6.83 2.13 -1.74
C LEU A 126 -8.02 2.32 -0.79
N TYR A 127 -9.11 1.64 -1.09
CA TYR A 127 -10.35 1.79 -0.34
C TYR A 127 -10.63 0.57 0.52
N ASN A 128 -11.29 0.82 1.65
CA ASN A 128 -11.81 -0.21 2.55
C ASN A 128 -10.77 -1.25 2.96
N LEU A 129 -9.61 -0.76 3.38
CA LEU A 129 -8.54 -1.59 3.90
C LEU A 129 -8.82 -1.97 5.35
N LEU A 130 -8.37 -3.14 5.73
CA LEU A 130 -8.35 -3.61 7.10
C LEU A 130 -6.92 -4.00 7.46
N ALA A 131 -6.38 -3.37 8.49
CA ALA A 131 -5.04 -3.70 8.95
C ALA A 131 -5.08 -5.06 9.68
N THR A 132 -4.14 -5.92 9.33
CA THR A 132 -3.89 -7.13 10.13
C THR A 132 -2.99 -6.73 11.29
N PRO A 133 -3.39 -6.98 12.55
CA PRO A 133 -2.53 -6.73 13.70
C PRO A 133 -1.24 -7.52 13.55
N ASP A 134 -0.14 -6.83 13.38
CA ASP A 134 1.17 -7.45 13.20
C ASP A 134 2.05 -7.21 14.41
N VAL A 135 3.08 -8.02 14.56
CA VAL A 135 4.05 -7.87 15.63
C VAL A 135 4.89 -6.63 15.35
N LEU A 136 4.73 -5.60 16.18
CA LEU A 136 5.60 -4.44 16.17
C LEU A 136 6.92 -4.80 16.85
N ALA A 137 7.98 -4.92 16.06
CA ALA A 137 9.32 -5.17 16.55
C ALA A 137 10.11 -3.86 16.60
N TYR A 138 10.61 -3.52 17.76
CA TYR A 138 11.48 -2.38 17.95
C TYR A 138 12.92 -2.85 18.12
N SER A 139 13.84 -2.27 17.39
CA SER A 139 15.26 -2.55 17.50
C SER A 139 16.06 -1.27 17.78
N THR A 140 17.16 -1.40 18.48
CA THR A 140 18.08 -0.29 18.66
C THR A 140 18.77 0.04 17.34
N LEU A 141 19.26 1.29 17.24
CA LEU A 141 20.08 1.71 16.11
C LEU A 141 21.31 0.80 16.02
N THR A 142 21.53 0.24 14.85
CA THR A 142 22.70 -0.60 14.53
C THR A 142 23.58 0.09 13.50
N ASP A 143 24.78 -0.42 13.25
CA ASP A 143 25.68 0.09 12.21
C ASP A 143 25.08 0.04 10.80
N SER A 144 24.06 -0.78 10.59
CA SER A 144 23.29 -0.87 9.34
C SER A 144 22.16 0.15 9.22
N GLY A 145 21.96 1.02 10.22
CA GLY A 145 20.98 2.09 10.22
C GLY A 145 19.66 1.76 10.92
N ILE A 146 18.67 2.60 10.68
CA ILE A 146 17.32 2.47 11.24
C ILE A 146 16.54 1.38 10.49
N GLN A 147 15.95 0.44 11.23
CA GLN A 147 15.11 -0.60 10.65
C GLN A 147 13.67 -0.09 10.44
N PRO A 148 13.09 -0.31 9.26
CA PRO A 148 11.71 0.08 9.00
C PRO A 148 10.70 -0.85 9.68
N ILE A 149 9.53 -0.30 10.00
CA ILE A 149 8.36 -1.03 10.48
C ILE A 149 7.56 -1.52 9.27
N GLN A 150 7.12 -2.76 9.30
CA GLN A 150 6.29 -3.35 8.26
C GLN A 150 4.87 -3.58 8.79
N PHE A 151 3.88 -3.22 7.99
CA PHE A 151 2.46 -3.44 8.23
C PHE A 151 1.90 -4.36 7.14
N GLY A 152 1.13 -5.35 7.56
CA GLY A 152 0.50 -6.32 6.65
C GLY A 152 -1.03 -6.20 6.61
#